data_885904a028ab15a0ef597c65fc8812b9
#
_entry.id   885904a028ab15a0ef597c65fc8812b9
#
_cell.length_a   1.000
_cell.length_b   1.000
_cell.length_c   1.000
_cell.angle_alpha   90.00
_cell.angle_beta   90.00
_cell.angle_gamma   90.00
#
_symmetry.space_group_name_H-M   'P 1'
#
loop_
_entity.id
_entity.type
_entity.pdbx_description
1 polymer ?
#
loop_
_entity_poly.entity_id
_entity_poly.type
_entity_poly.pdbx_seq_one_letter_code
_entity_poly.pdbx_strand_id
1 'polypeptide(L)'
;MANATGKVFKLTAAGSIHKALGDVVEAKRNITISALFHGLISSNVSWATDMQRSDAADFDMVLRTLLPIKFNKESGKYEFHAKKCYASAEKLGIELDAVRLDYKQADKQGREEIIASFYSACMALYNAEADKVKNDALDADAVRLQALGRVKNAIKKAKETGVSDSDLVSMLISQGVDVRAVLDATLKVAA
;
A
#
# COMPACT_ATOMS: atom_id res chain seq x y z
N MET A 1 -9.72 -19.42 34.89
CA MET A 1 -9.65 -20.08 33.59
C MET A 1 -10.58 -19.31 32.66
N ALA A 2 -10.05 -18.51 31.74
CA ALA A 2 -10.86 -17.74 30.79
C ALA A 2 -11.30 -18.69 29.68
N ASN A 3 -12.62 -18.84 29.51
CA ASN A 3 -13.20 -19.58 28.39
C ASN A 3 -12.92 -18.78 27.10
N ALA A 4 -11.95 -19.26 26.35
CA ALA A 4 -11.83 -18.88 24.96
C ALA A 4 -13.07 -19.44 24.24
N THR A 5 -14.06 -18.59 23.97
CA THR A 5 -15.16 -18.89 23.05
C THR A 5 -14.56 -19.03 21.65
N GLY A 6 -14.09 -20.25 21.35
CA GLY A 6 -13.59 -20.59 20.03
C GLY A 6 -14.71 -20.36 19.02
N LYS A 7 -14.58 -19.33 18.19
CA LYS A 7 -15.47 -19.18 17.04
C LYS A 7 -15.30 -20.42 16.16
N VAL A 8 -16.37 -21.21 16.05
CA VAL A 8 -16.37 -22.38 15.18
C VAL A 8 -16.19 -21.89 13.73
N PHE A 9 -15.19 -22.45 13.03
CA PHE A 9 -14.98 -22.16 11.63
C PHE A 9 -16.22 -22.52 10.83
N LYS A 10 -16.75 -21.56 10.08
CA LYS A 10 -17.88 -21.75 9.18
C LYS A 10 -17.40 -21.66 7.73
N LEU A 11 -17.51 -22.74 7.00
CA LEU A 11 -17.11 -22.80 5.60
C LEU A 11 -17.96 -21.83 4.76
N THR A 12 -17.30 -20.94 4.01
CA THR A 12 -17.97 -20.08 3.04
C THR A 12 -18.33 -20.87 1.78
N ALA A 13 -19.59 -20.78 1.36
CA ALA A 13 -20.03 -21.44 0.12
C ALA A 13 -19.23 -20.92 -1.09
N ALA A 14 -18.85 -21.82 -2.02
CA ALA A 14 -18.00 -21.48 -3.17
C ALA A 14 -18.52 -20.28 -3.98
N GLY A 15 -19.83 -20.22 -4.23
CA GLY A 15 -20.47 -19.10 -4.95
C GLY A 15 -20.48 -17.77 -4.19
N SER A 16 -20.20 -17.78 -2.87
CA SER A 16 -20.15 -16.56 -2.04
C SER A 16 -18.73 -16.07 -1.78
N ILE A 17 -17.70 -16.79 -2.20
CA ILE A 17 -16.29 -16.44 -1.93
C ILE A 17 -15.94 -15.08 -2.54
N HIS A 18 -16.34 -14.84 -3.80
CA HIS A 18 -16.03 -13.58 -4.48
C HIS A 18 -16.65 -12.35 -3.75
N LYS A 19 -17.92 -12.49 -3.32
CA LYS A 19 -18.58 -11.44 -2.53
C LYS A 19 -17.87 -11.23 -1.20
N ALA A 20 -17.54 -12.30 -0.48
CA ALA A 20 -16.83 -12.20 0.80
C ALA A 20 -15.47 -11.52 0.67
N LEU A 21 -14.74 -11.75 -0.43
CA LEU A 21 -13.49 -11.03 -0.72
C LEU A 21 -13.74 -9.54 -0.97
N GLY A 22 -14.81 -9.18 -1.68
CA GLY A 22 -15.22 -7.79 -1.88
C GLY A 22 -15.52 -7.09 -0.55
N ASP A 23 -16.26 -7.74 0.33
CA ASP A 23 -16.62 -7.23 1.65
C ASP A 23 -15.36 -6.96 2.51
N VAL A 24 -14.32 -7.82 2.43
CA VAL A 24 -13.04 -7.63 3.12
C VAL A 24 -12.29 -6.41 2.57
N VAL A 25 -12.25 -6.24 1.24
CA VAL A 25 -11.59 -5.08 0.61
C VAL A 25 -12.25 -3.78 1.04
N GLU A 26 -13.59 -3.74 1.03
CA GLU A 26 -14.35 -2.58 1.48
C GLU A 26 -14.12 -2.30 2.97
N ALA A 27 -14.13 -3.32 3.82
CA ALA A 27 -13.85 -3.18 5.24
C ALA A 27 -12.44 -2.61 5.49
N LYS A 28 -11.42 -3.11 4.81
CA LYS A 28 -10.05 -2.59 4.90
C LYS A 28 -9.98 -1.11 4.49
N ARG A 29 -10.65 -0.72 3.41
CA ARG A 29 -10.72 0.67 2.96
C ARG A 29 -11.39 1.57 4.00
N ASN A 30 -12.54 1.18 4.51
CA ASN A 30 -13.28 1.96 5.52
C ASN A 30 -12.49 2.12 6.83
N ILE A 31 -11.79 1.07 7.27
CA ILE A 31 -10.88 1.13 8.42
C ILE A 31 -9.74 2.09 8.15
N THR A 32 -9.15 2.06 6.95
CA THR A 32 -8.05 2.95 6.57
C THR A 32 -8.49 4.41 6.53
N ILE A 33 -9.68 4.70 5.99
CA ILE A 33 -10.26 6.06 5.99
C ILE A 33 -10.49 6.54 7.42
N SER A 34 -11.01 5.67 8.30
CA SER A 34 -11.21 6.00 9.71
C SER A 34 -9.88 6.30 10.42
N ALA A 35 -8.85 5.50 10.20
CA ALA A 35 -7.51 5.72 10.73
C ALA A 35 -6.90 7.04 10.21
N LEU A 36 -7.08 7.35 8.92
CA LEU A 36 -6.70 8.62 8.31
C LEU A 36 -7.42 9.79 8.98
N PHE A 37 -8.75 9.72 9.14
CA PHE A 37 -9.53 10.76 9.77
C PHE A 37 -9.02 11.06 11.18
N HIS A 38 -8.89 10.05 12.02
CA HIS A 38 -8.38 10.22 13.39
C HIS A 38 -6.95 10.76 13.40
N GLY A 39 -6.08 10.27 12.53
CA GLY A 39 -4.69 10.72 12.46
C GLY A 39 -4.56 12.15 11.93
N LEU A 40 -5.29 12.52 10.89
CA LEU A 40 -5.20 13.85 10.28
C LEU A 40 -5.99 14.89 11.07
N ILE A 41 -7.23 14.63 11.39
CA ILE A 41 -8.11 15.66 12.00
C ILE A 41 -7.91 15.74 13.51
N SER A 42 -7.82 14.63 14.23
CA SER A 42 -7.69 14.61 15.70
C SER A 42 -6.25 14.42 16.17
N SER A 43 -5.26 14.28 15.28
CA SER A 43 -3.87 13.92 15.60
C SER A 43 -3.76 12.69 16.51
N ASN A 44 -4.75 11.80 16.45
CA ASN A 44 -4.86 10.60 17.27
C ASN A 44 -4.45 9.37 16.46
N VAL A 45 -3.32 8.77 16.84
CA VAL A 45 -2.80 7.52 16.28
C VAL A 45 -2.69 6.40 17.32
N SER A 46 -3.48 6.48 18.41
CA SER A 46 -3.49 5.45 19.47
C SER A 46 -3.80 4.06 18.93
N TRP A 47 -4.60 3.98 17.86
CA TRP A 47 -4.89 2.73 17.15
C TRP A 47 -3.64 2.04 16.56
N ALA A 48 -2.53 2.77 16.37
CA ALA A 48 -1.29 2.22 15.83
C ALA A 48 -0.27 1.81 16.91
N THR A 49 -0.54 2.07 18.20
CA THR A 49 0.43 1.88 19.28
C THR A 49 0.87 0.43 19.46
N ASP A 50 -0.08 -0.51 19.28
CA ASP A 50 0.16 -1.94 19.48
C ASP A 50 0.35 -2.69 18.14
N MET A 51 0.37 -1.97 17.01
CA MET A 51 0.56 -2.56 15.70
C MET A 51 1.99 -3.01 15.48
N GLN A 52 2.13 -4.21 14.93
CA GLN A 52 3.39 -4.71 14.39
C GLN A 52 3.65 -4.10 13.01
N ARG A 53 4.90 -4.14 12.57
CA ARG A 53 5.26 -3.63 11.23
C ARG A 53 4.52 -4.34 10.09
N SER A 54 4.21 -5.63 10.26
CA SER A 54 3.43 -6.45 9.31
C SER A 54 2.00 -5.97 9.15
N ASP A 55 1.39 -5.46 10.23
CA ASP A 55 -0.05 -5.13 10.27
C ASP A 55 -0.39 -3.94 9.37
N ALA A 56 0.62 -3.13 9.03
CA ALA A 56 0.44 -2.06 8.03
C ALA A 56 -0.02 -2.58 6.65
N ALA A 57 0.21 -3.87 6.35
CA ALA A 57 -0.27 -4.52 5.14
C ALA A 57 -1.80 -4.81 5.16
N ASP A 58 -2.41 -4.77 6.34
CA ASP A 58 -3.85 -5.00 6.49
C ASP A 58 -4.70 -3.78 6.14
N PHE A 59 -4.10 -2.60 6.08
CA PHE A 59 -4.77 -1.42 5.54
C PHE A 59 -4.89 -1.46 4.01
N ASP A 60 -5.82 -0.67 3.49
CA ASP A 60 -5.97 -0.50 2.05
C ASP A 60 -4.66 -0.04 1.39
N MET A 61 -4.29 -0.68 0.28
CA MET A 61 -2.98 -0.50 -0.35
C MET A 61 -2.75 0.93 -0.87
N VAL A 62 -3.78 1.58 -1.37
CA VAL A 62 -3.72 2.95 -1.91
C VAL A 62 -3.65 3.95 -0.76
N LEU A 63 -4.63 3.91 0.14
CA LEU A 63 -4.81 4.91 1.18
C LEU A 63 -3.81 4.78 2.34
N ARG A 64 -3.28 3.59 2.63
CA ARG A 64 -2.31 3.40 3.73
C ARG A 64 -1.04 4.24 3.57
N THR A 65 -0.69 4.62 2.35
CA THR A 65 0.47 5.49 2.09
C THR A 65 0.32 6.87 2.71
N LEU A 66 -0.93 7.30 2.96
CA LEU A 66 -1.28 8.59 3.54
C LEU A 66 -1.35 8.57 5.07
N LEU A 67 -1.37 7.39 5.72
CA LEU A 67 -1.45 7.29 7.17
C LEU A 67 -0.34 8.11 7.84
N PRO A 68 -0.64 9.04 8.76
CA PRO A 68 0.34 9.96 9.35
C PRO A 68 1.14 9.26 10.46
N ILE A 69 1.67 8.10 10.16
CA ILE A 69 2.48 7.28 11.06
C ILE A 69 3.84 6.96 10.46
N LYS A 70 4.83 6.76 11.32
CA LYS A 70 6.18 6.29 11.00
C LYS A 70 6.57 5.19 11.96
N PHE A 71 7.12 4.10 11.44
CA PHE A 71 7.64 3.02 12.27
C PHE A 71 8.99 3.45 12.86
N ASN A 72 9.08 3.47 14.18
CA ASN A 72 10.31 3.69 14.92
C ASN A 72 11.00 2.33 15.14
N LYS A 73 12.21 2.18 14.60
CA LYS A 73 12.97 0.92 14.67
C LYS A 73 13.52 0.64 16.07
N GLU A 74 13.75 1.68 16.87
CA GLU A 74 14.31 1.55 18.21
C GLU A 74 13.25 1.09 19.21
N SER A 75 12.06 1.71 19.16
CA SER A 75 10.93 1.35 20.03
C SER A 75 10.12 0.15 19.49
N GLY A 76 10.29 -0.21 18.22
CA GLY A 76 9.49 -1.25 17.56
C GLY A 76 8.02 -0.86 17.34
N LYS A 77 7.68 0.42 17.46
CA LYS A 77 6.29 0.92 17.42
C LYS A 77 6.07 1.96 16.34
N TYR A 78 4.81 2.14 15.97
CA TYR A 78 4.40 3.26 15.14
C TYR A 78 4.20 4.52 15.98
N GLU A 79 4.68 5.64 15.45
CA GLU A 79 4.58 6.96 16.06
C GLU A 79 3.92 7.94 15.10
N PHE A 80 3.30 8.98 15.65
CA PHE A 80 2.69 10.06 14.88
C PHE A 80 3.76 10.84 14.09
N HIS A 81 3.46 11.15 12.83
CA HIS A 81 4.36 11.85 11.95
C HIS A 81 3.73 13.16 11.43
N ALA A 82 3.92 14.27 12.15
CA ALA A 82 3.29 15.55 11.87
C ALA A 82 3.50 16.08 10.44
N LYS A 83 4.73 16.00 9.90
CA LYS A 83 5.01 16.44 8.52
C LYS A 83 4.21 15.66 7.48
N LYS A 84 3.96 14.38 7.73
CA LYS A 84 3.17 13.53 6.84
C LYS A 84 1.69 13.88 6.87
N CYS A 85 1.18 14.45 7.96
CA CYS A 85 -0.19 14.95 8.03
C CYS A 85 -0.46 15.97 6.93
N TYR A 86 0.37 17.00 6.84
CA TYR A 86 0.18 18.07 5.85
C TYR A 86 0.32 17.55 4.42
N ALA A 87 1.34 16.75 4.15
CA ALA A 87 1.52 16.15 2.83
C ALA A 87 0.36 15.22 2.42
N SER A 88 -0.25 14.54 3.39
CA SER A 88 -1.41 13.67 3.12
C SER A 88 -2.69 14.47 2.92
N ALA A 89 -2.88 15.55 3.68
CA ALA A 89 -4.00 16.47 3.51
C ALA A 89 -3.94 17.17 2.14
N GLU A 90 -2.77 17.63 1.72
CA GLU A 90 -2.53 18.20 0.40
C GLU A 90 -2.94 17.25 -0.73
N LYS A 91 -2.54 15.98 -0.64
CA LYS A 91 -2.94 14.94 -1.61
C LYS A 91 -4.44 14.69 -1.65
N LEU A 92 -5.13 14.87 -0.54
CA LEU A 92 -6.58 14.76 -0.43
C LEU A 92 -7.31 16.04 -0.85
N GLY A 93 -6.59 17.13 -1.15
CA GLY A 93 -7.16 18.44 -1.43
C GLY A 93 -7.84 19.07 -0.21
N ILE A 94 -7.33 18.82 1.01
CA ILE A 94 -7.92 19.24 2.28
C ILE A 94 -7.06 20.34 2.93
N GLU A 95 -7.66 21.47 3.26
CA GLU A 95 -7.07 22.53 4.09
C GLU A 95 -7.09 22.07 5.55
N LEU A 96 -6.04 21.38 5.99
CA LEU A 96 -6.01 20.61 7.24
C LEU A 96 -6.37 21.41 8.48
N ASP A 97 -5.78 22.61 8.62
CA ASP A 97 -5.97 23.41 9.83
C ASP A 97 -7.38 24.01 9.91
N ALA A 98 -7.96 24.39 8.75
CA ALA A 98 -9.34 24.84 8.67
C ALA A 98 -10.31 23.71 9.06
N VAL A 99 -10.15 22.52 8.46
CA VAL A 99 -11.04 21.38 8.76
C VAL A 99 -10.90 20.92 10.22
N ARG A 100 -9.71 20.99 10.82
CA ARG A 100 -9.51 20.72 12.26
C ARG A 100 -10.26 21.69 13.15
N LEU A 101 -10.21 22.98 12.80
CA LEU A 101 -10.91 24.03 13.54
C LEU A 101 -12.41 23.84 13.43
N ASP A 102 -12.90 23.67 12.22
CA ASP A 102 -14.32 23.44 11.94
C ASP A 102 -14.86 22.20 12.66
N TYR A 103 -14.15 21.07 12.59
CA TYR A 103 -14.53 19.85 13.29
C TYR A 103 -14.60 20.02 14.82
N LYS A 104 -13.68 20.81 15.39
CA LYS A 104 -13.65 21.10 16.83
C LYS A 104 -14.84 21.94 17.28
N GLN A 105 -15.26 22.89 16.44
CA GLN A 105 -16.33 23.85 16.74
C GLN A 105 -17.72 23.33 16.34
N ALA A 106 -17.78 22.39 15.41
CA ALA A 106 -19.03 21.87 14.86
C ALA A 106 -19.88 21.13 15.91
N ASP A 107 -21.17 21.28 15.79
CA ASP A 107 -22.16 20.43 16.44
C ASP A 107 -22.16 18.99 15.85
N LYS A 108 -23.08 18.15 16.29
CA LYS A 108 -23.14 16.76 15.82
C LYS A 108 -23.36 16.66 14.31
N GLN A 109 -24.28 17.45 13.77
CA GLN A 109 -24.60 17.42 12.34
C GLN A 109 -23.43 17.92 11.50
N GLY A 110 -22.80 19.05 11.89
CA GLY A 110 -21.63 19.58 11.19
C GLY A 110 -20.44 18.62 11.21
N ARG A 111 -20.25 17.86 12.29
CA ARG A 111 -19.23 16.80 12.32
C ARG A 111 -19.51 15.66 11.36
N GLU A 112 -20.76 15.24 11.23
CA GLU A 112 -21.18 14.21 10.28
C GLU A 112 -20.95 14.68 8.83
N GLU A 113 -21.21 15.94 8.52
CA GLU A 113 -20.95 16.56 7.21
C GLU A 113 -19.46 16.61 6.89
N ILE A 114 -18.62 17.00 7.87
CA ILE A 114 -17.15 17.00 7.71
C ILE A 114 -16.64 15.58 7.47
N ILE A 115 -17.13 14.58 8.22
CA ILE A 115 -16.76 13.17 8.03
C ILE A 115 -17.14 12.70 6.63
N ALA A 116 -18.35 13.04 6.15
CA ALA A 116 -18.81 12.65 4.82
C ALA A 116 -17.99 13.31 3.71
N SER A 117 -17.62 14.58 3.88
CA SER A 117 -16.73 15.30 2.95
C SER A 117 -15.32 14.67 2.91
N PHE A 118 -14.76 14.36 4.08
CA PHE A 118 -13.48 13.68 4.18
C PHE A 118 -13.49 12.30 3.52
N TYR A 119 -14.54 11.52 3.76
CA TYR A 119 -14.74 10.23 3.10
C TYR A 119 -14.76 10.38 1.58
N SER A 120 -15.50 11.37 1.08
CA SER A 120 -15.59 11.64 -0.36
C SER A 120 -14.26 12.01 -0.98
N ALA A 121 -13.42 12.82 -0.29
CA ALA A 121 -12.06 13.15 -0.72
C ALA A 121 -11.16 11.90 -0.79
N CYS A 122 -11.23 11.03 0.22
CA CYS A 122 -10.50 9.76 0.22
C CYS A 122 -10.94 8.85 -0.93
N MET A 123 -12.24 8.77 -1.21
CA MET A 123 -12.77 7.94 -2.29
C MET A 123 -12.43 8.49 -3.67
N ALA A 124 -12.40 9.81 -3.84
CA ALA A 124 -11.97 10.44 -5.08
C ALA A 124 -10.51 10.08 -5.41
N LEU A 125 -9.60 10.19 -4.43
CA LEU A 125 -8.22 9.77 -4.59
C LEU A 125 -8.08 8.27 -4.84
N TYR A 126 -8.81 7.45 -4.08
CA TYR A 126 -8.79 5.99 -4.24
C TYR A 126 -9.18 5.58 -5.66
N ASN A 127 -10.26 6.15 -6.20
CA ASN A 127 -10.74 5.84 -7.55
C ASN A 127 -9.76 6.30 -8.62
N ALA A 128 -9.18 7.51 -8.48
CA ALA A 128 -8.19 8.03 -9.40
C ALA A 128 -6.92 7.14 -9.45
N GLU A 129 -6.44 6.67 -8.31
CA GLU A 129 -5.29 5.76 -8.25
C GLU A 129 -5.64 4.34 -8.74
N ALA A 130 -6.84 3.83 -8.45
CA ALA A 130 -7.31 2.54 -8.96
C ALA A 130 -7.42 2.53 -10.49
N ASP A 131 -7.85 3.64 -11.08
CA ASP A 131 -7.93 3.78 -12.54
C ASP A 131 -6.54 3.89 -13.19
N LYS A 132 -5.57 4.54 -12.55
CA LYS A 132 -4.16 4.52 -13.01
C LYS A 132 -3.61 3.08 -13.02
N VAL A 133 -3.81 2.33 -11.94
CA VAL A 133 -3.35 0.93 -11.85
C VAL A 133 -3.98 0.06 -12.94
N LYS A 134 -5.25 0.29 -13.29
CA LYS A 134 -5.90 -0.43 -14.39
C LYS A 134 -5.30 -0.05 -15.74
N ASN A 135 -5.05 1.24 -15.98
CA ASN A 135 -4.46 1.72 -17.22
C ASN A 135 -3.01 1.27 -17.39
N ASP A 136 -2.21 1.30 -16.30
CA ASP A 136 -0.84 0.78 -16.30
C ASP A 136 -0.79 -0.75 -16.51
N ALA A 137 -1.79 -1.49 -16.04
CA ALA A 137 -1.88 -2.94 -16.26
C ALA A 137 -2.25 -3.30 -17.72
N LEU A 138 -2.80 -2.36 -18.48
CA LEU A 138 -3.12 -2.52 -19.92
C LEU A 138 -1.91 -2.19 -20.82
N ASP A 139 -0.88 -1.54 -20.27
CA ASP A 139 0.35 -1.22 -21.00
C ASP A 139 1.36 -2.37 -20.85
N ALA A 140 1.43 -3.23 -21.86
CA ALA A 140 2.37 -4.35 -21.91
C ALA A 140 3.84 -3.91 -21.80
N ASP A 141 4.19 -2.71 -22.28
CA ASP A 141 5.53 -2.17 -22.18
C ASP A 141 5.85 -1.70 -20.77
N ALA A 142 4.90 -1.10 -20.05
CA ALA A 142 5.08 -0.76 -18.63
C ALA A 142 5.26 -2.01 -17.75
N VAL A 143 4.50 -3.07 -17.99
CA VAL A 143 4.66 -4.36 -17.32
C VAL A 143 6.04 -4.96 -17.60
N ARG A 144 6.50 -4.90 -18.85
CA ARG A 144 7.83 -5.36 -19.26
C ARG A 144 8.95 -4.57 -18.58
N LEU A 145 8.86 -3.24 -18.56
CA LEU A 145 9.84 -2.36 -17.89
C LEU A 145 9.88 -2.63 -16.38
N GLN A 146 8.73 -2.82 -15.74
CA GLN A 146 8.67 -3.17 -14.33
C GLN A 146 9.33 -4.54 -14.04
N ALA A 147 9.09 -5.53 -14.89
CA ALA A 147 9.73 -6.84 -14.78
C ALA A 147 11.24 -6.74 -14.92
N LEU A 148 11.73 -6.00 -15.92
CA LEU A 148 13.17 -5.74 -16.12
C LEU A 148 13.79 -5.01 -14.92
N GLY A 149 13.09 -4.04 -14.33
CA GLY A 149 13.51 -3.35 -13.11
C GLY A 149 13.69 -4.30 -11.92
N ARG A 150 12.77 -5.25 -11.74
CA ARG A 150 12.87 -6.27 -10.70
C ARG A 150 14.07 -7.19 -10.91
N VAL A 151 14.29 -7.63 -12.15
CA VAL A 151 15.45 -8.48 -12.51
C VAL A 151 16.76 -7.72 -12.25
N LYS A 152 16.87 -6.46 -12.69
CA LYS A 152 18.05 -5.61 -12.43
C LYS A 152 18.35 -5.48 -10.94
N ASN A 153 17.34 -5.25 -10.10
CA ASN A 153 17.51 -5.14 -8.66
C ASN A 153 17.91 -6.47 -8.02
N ALA A 154 17.37 -7.59 -8.50
CA ALA A 154 17.74 -8.92 -8.04
C ALA A 154 19.20 -9.25 -8.36
N ILE A 155 19.65 -8.94 -9.59
CA ILE A 155 21.06 -9.11 -10.01
C ILE A 155 21.98 -8.24 -9.15
N LYS A 156 21.64 -6.96 -8.93
CA LYS A 156 22.41 -6.07 -8.07
C LYS A 156 22.57 -6.65 -6.67
N LYS A 157 21.48 -7.10 -6.06
CA LYS A 157 21.48 -7.71 -4.73
C LYS A 157 22.32 -9.01 -4.69
N ALA A 158 22.22 -9.85 -5.71
CA ALA A 158 23.02 -11.07 -5.81
C ALA A 158 24.53 -10.75 -5.84
N LYS A 159 24.96 -9.75 -6.62
CA LYS A 159 26.35 -9.28 -6.66
C LYS A 159 26.83 -8.73 -5.31
N GLU A 160 26.00 -7.98 -4.61
CA GLU A 160 26.30 -7.48 -3.26
C GLU A 160 26.48 -8.61 -2.23
N THR A 161 25.86 -9.78 -2.47
CA THR A 161 26.01 -10.98 -1.64
C THR A 161 27.13 -11.93 -2.12
N GLY A 162 27.93 -11.53 -3.10
CA GLY A 162 29.10 -12.29 -3.56
C GLY A 162 28.81 -13.33 -4.65
N VAL A 163 27.61 -13.31 -5.26
CA VAL A 163 27.32 -14.18 -6.43
C VAL A 163 28.12 -13.70 -7.62
N SER A 164 28.88 -14.62 -8.25
CA SER A 164 29.71 -14.31 -9.41
C SER A 164 28.86 -14.12 -10.69
N ASP A 165 29.42 -13.43 -11.69
CA ASP A 165 28.82 -13.33 -13.01
C ASP A 165 28.64 -14.69 -13.69
N SER A 166 29.54 -15.62 -13.46
CA SER A 166 29.46 -17.01 -13.93
C SER A 166 28.25 -17.74 -13.35
N ASP A 167 28.01 -17.57 -12.05
CA ASP A 167 26.84 -18.19 -11.38
C ASP A 167 25.52 -17.61 -11.91
N LEU A 168 25.48 -16.29 -12.16
CA LEU A 168 24.32 -15.63 -12.75
C LEU A 168 24.02 -16.12 -14.16
N VAL A 169 25.05 -16.26 -14.99
CA VAL A 169 24.92 -16.82 -16.36
C VAL A 169 24.45 -18.27 -16.30
N SER A 170 25.04 -19.09 -15.44
CA SER A 170 24.64 -20.48 -15.24
C SER A 170 23.18 -20.61 -14.82
N MET A 171 22.72 -19.73 -13.92
CA MET A 171 21.31 -19.67 -13.51
C MET A 171 20.39 -19.29 -14.68
N LEU A 172 20.76 -18.30 -15.49
CA LEU A 172 19.96 -17.91 -16.65
C LEU A 172 19.82 -19.04 -17.67
N ILE A 173 20.92 -19.76 -17.94
CA ILE A 173 20.91 -20.95 -18.81
C ILE A 173 19.98 -22.03 -18.26
N SER A 174 20.03 -22.29 -16.94
CA SER A 174 19.15 -23.28 -16.30
C SER A 174 17.64 -22.92 -16.40
N GLN A 175 17.34 -21.63 -16.55
CA GLN A 175 15.98 -21.13 -16.79
C GLN A 175 15.60 -21.08 -18.29
N GLY A 176 16.41 -21.64 -19.17
CA GLY A 176 16.14 -21.72 -20.61
C GLY A 176 16.49 -20.46 -21.41
N VAL A 177 17.27 -19.54 -20.84
CA VAL A 177 17.75 -18.35 -21.57
C VAL A 177 18.91 -18.77 -22.49
N ASP A 178 18.75 -18.56 -23.80
CA ASP A 178 19.84 -18.73 -24.76
C ASP A 178 20.78 -17.51 -24.72
N VAL A 179 21.74 -17.55 -23.81
CA VAL A 179 22.72 -16.48 -23.59
C VAL A 179 23.55 -16.23 -24.83
N ARG A 180 23.82 -17.26 -25.67
CA ARG A 180 24.61 -17.14 -26.89
C ARG A 180 23.85 -16.36 -27.95
N ALA A 181 22.60 -16.66 -28.18
CA ALA A 181 21.75 -15.91 -29.10
C ALA A 181 21.58 -14.46 -28.67
N VAL A 182 21.49 -14.18 -27.36
CA VAL A 182 21.44 -12.81 -26.82
C VAL A 182 22.73 -12.04 -27.10
N LEU A 183 23.90 -12.66 -26.87
CA LEU A 183 25.20 -12.04 -27.14
C LEU A 183 25.38 -11.74 -28.62
N ASP A 184 25.06 -12.68 -29.51
CA ASP A 184 25.16 -12.52 -30.96
C ASP A 184 24.26 -11.39 -31.48
N ALA A 185 23.05 -11.28 -30.93
CA ALA A 185 22.12 -10.18 -31.25
C ALA A 185 22.65 -8.81 -30.78
N THR A 186 23.27 -8.76 -29.60
CA THR A 186 23.80 -7.50 -29.02
C THR A 186 25.01 -7.01 -29.81
N LEU A 187 25.89 -7.92 -30.24
CA LEU A 187 27.08 -7.58 -31.03
C LEU A 187 26.72 -7.07 -32.44
N LYS A 188 25.63 -7.60 -33.06
CA LYS A 188 25.17 -7.12 -34.35
C LYS A 188 24.56 -5.70 -34.32
N VAL A 189 24.09 -5.24 -33.17
CA VAL A 189 23.54 -3.87 -33.00
C VAL A 189 24.65 -2.86 -32.72
N ALA A 190 25.82 -3.33 -32.23
CA ALA A 190 26.96 -2.48 -31.90
C ALA A 190 27.98 -2.32 -33.05
N ALA A 191 27.80 -3.01 -34.17
CA ALA A 191 28.60 -2.95 -35.39
C ALA A 191 27.87 -2.15 -36.46
#